data_90c2cac8b60c7b878f73b29d575d9800
#
_entry.id   90c2cac8b60c7b878f73b29d575d9800
#
_cell.length_a   1.000
_cell.length_b   1.000
_cell.length_c   1.000
_cell.angle_alpha   90.00
_cell.angle_beta   90.00
_cell.angle_gamma   90.00
#
_symmetry.space_group_name_H-M   'P 1'
#
loop_
_entity.id
_entity.type
_entity.pdbx_description
1 polymer ?
#
loop_
_entity_poly.entity_id
_entity_poly.type
_entity_poly.pdbx_seq_one_letter_code
_entity_poly.pdbx_strand_id
1 'polypeptide(L)'
;FTSNIHVLDELAVKALSQEVQRQNHVSVTPDASVVRQVPFSDAVSVLAQDRPVMGIVSGQGGATGQRERVAELTLMAREQGRDVHILAADNRSRDFLAGDVRLAGETVTGKSALQDGTAFIPGGTLIVDQAEKLSLKETISLLDGAMRHNVQVLLSDSGKRSGTGSALTVLKDSGVNTYRWQGGHQTTADIISEPDKGARYSRLAQEFAVSVR
;
A
#
# COMPACT_ATOMS: atom_id res chain seq x y z
N PHE A 1 -9.62 -32.28 -1.91
CA PHE A 1 -9.68 -31.55 -2.83
C PHE A 1 -9.29 -30.06 -2.86
N THR A 2 -10.16 -29.10 -3.23
CA THR A 2 -9.81 -27.70 -3.28
C THR A 2 -9.23 -27.17 -1.97
N SER A 3 -9.72 -27.68 -0.83
CA SER A 3 -9.23 -27.29 0.48
C SER A 3 -7.76 -27.66 0.73
N ASN A 4 -7.28 -28.78 0.21
CA ASN A 4 -5.88 -29.18 0.38
C ASN A 4 -4.92 -28.30 -0.45
N ILE A 5 -5.31 -27.97 -1.68
CA ILE A 5 -4.54 -27.06 -2.54
C ILE A 5 -4.49 -25.68 -1.89
N HIS A 6 -5.61 -25.21 -1.37
CA HIS A 6 -5.69 -23.90 -0.71
C HIS A 6 -4.79 -23.85 0.54
N VAL A 7 -4.78 -24.90 1.35
CA VAL A 7 -3.90 -24.98 2.53
C VAL A 7 -2.44 -24.96 2.12
N LEU A 8 -2.06 -25.66 1.05
CA LEU A 8 -0.69 -25.66 0.55
C LEU A 8 -0.27 -24.27 0.05
N ASP A 9 -1.15 -23.58 -0.65
CA ASP A 9 -0.90 -22.23 -1.12
C ASP A 9 -0.77 -21.25 0.07
N GLU A 10 -1.60 -21.38 1.10
CA GLU A 10 -1.48 -20.57 2.31
C GLU A 10 -0.14 -20.79 3.02
N LEU A 11 0.30 -22.04 3.13
CA LEU A 11 1.60 -22.38 3.72
C LEU A 11 2.74 -21.80 2.90
N ALA A 12 2.63 -21.87 1.57
CA ALA A 12 3.63 -21.31 0.67
C ALA A 12 3.73 -19.78 0.81
N VAL A 13 2.58 -19.10 0.87
CA VAL A 13 2.54 -17.63 1.08
C VAL A 13 3.19 -17.28 2.42
N LYS A 14 2.85 -18.00 3.48
CA LYS A 14 3.41 -17.76 4.81
C LYS A 14 4.92 -17.97 4.84
N ALA A 15 5.40 -19.07 4.28
CA ALA A 15 6.82 -19.38 4.23
C ALA A 15 7.60 -18.35 3.41
N LEU A 16 7.10 -17.99 2.22
CA LEU A 16 7.73 -17.00 1.36
C LEU A 16 7.72 -15.61 2.01
N SER A 17 6.63 -15.23 2.66
CA SER A 17 6.55 -13.95 3.38
C SER A 17 7.62 -13.85 4.46
N GLN A 18 7.81 -14.91 5.24
CA GLN A 18 8.85 -14.96 6.27
C GLN A 18 10.25 -14.87 5.67
N GLU A 19 10.49 -15.55 4.56
CA GLU A 19 11.78 -15.51 3.86
C GLU A 19 12.08 -14.11 3.29
N VAL A 20 11.10 -13.47 2.66
CA VAL A 20 11.25 -12.11 2.14
C VAL A 20 11.61 -11.16 3.26
N GLN A 21 10.90 -11.22 4.38
CA GLN A 21 11.15 -10.36 5.54
C GLN A 21 12.54 -10.59 6.14
N ARG A 22 13.05 -11.81 6.05
CA ARG A 22 14.38 -12.16 6.56
C ARG A 22 15.51 -11.77 5.61
N GLN A 23 15.33 -11.95 4.31
CA GLN A 23 16.38 -11.81 3.31
C GLN A 23 16.49 -10.42 2.70
N ASN A 24 15.36 -9.73 2.50
CA ASN A 24 15.34 -8.46 1.80
C ASN A 24 15.75 -7.30 2.71
N HIS A 25 16.30 -6.27 2.09
CA HIS A 25 16.70 -5.04 2.76
C HIS A 25 16.15 -3.84 2.01
N VAL A 26 15.71 -2.83 2.76
CA VAL A 26 15.22 -1.58 2.20
C VAL A 26 16.34 -0.57 2.26
N SER A 27 16.82 -0.15 1.09
CA SER A 27 17.87 0.88 0.98
C SER A 27 17.25 2.26 0.95
N VAL A 28 17.85 3.19 1.69
CA VAL A 28 17.42 4.59 1.70
C VAL A 28 18.59 5.45 1.27
N THR A 29 18.44 6.10 0.11
CA THR A 29 19.36 7.12 -0.38
C THR A 29 18.53 8.37 -0.63
N PRO A 30 18.45 9.28 0.36
CA PRO A 30 17.53 10.43 0.27
C PRO A 30 17.74 11.22 -1.03
N ASP A 31 16.62 11.53 -1.70
CA ASP A 31 16.62 12.31 -2.93
C ASP A 31 16.03 13.69 -2.66
N ALA A 32 16.89 14.69 -2.55
CA ALA A 32 16.50 16.06 -2.27
C ALA A 32 15.72 16.73 -3.41
N SER A 33 15.74 16.15 -4.61
CA SER A 33 14.97 16.67 -5.75
C SER A 33 13.47 16.39 -5.64
N VAL A 34 13.08 15.43 -4.79
CA VAL A 34 11.68 15.09 -4.57
C VAL A 34 11.11 16.01 -3.50
N VAL A 35 10.19 16.87 -3.88
CA VAL A 35 9.59 17.86 -2.98
C VAL A 35 8.17 17.47 -2.62
N ARG A 36 7.91 17.37 -1.34
CA ARG A 36 6.54 17.17 -0.82
C ARG A 36 5.78 18.48 -0.85
N GLN A 37 4.60 18.44 -1.46
CA GLN A 37 3.67 19.57 -1.41
C GLN A 37 2.72 19.48 -0.23
N VAL A 38 2.48 18.27 0.27
CA VAL A 38 1.55 18.01 1.38
C VAL A 38 2.22 17.01 2.33
N PRO A 39 2.05 17.18 3.65
CA PRO A 39 2.59 16.20 4.62
C PRO A 39 1.99 14.81 4.40
N PHE A 40 2.75 13.78 4.71
CA PHE A 40 2.24 12.42 4.70
C PHE A 40 1.24 12.21 5.84
N SER A 41 0.29 11.28 5.61
CA SER A 41 -0.55 10.75 6.68
C SER A 41 0.33 10.09 7.75
N ASP A 42 -0.24 9.91 8.95
CA ASP A 42 0.47 9.26 10.05
C ASP A 42 0.93 7.85 9.67
N ALA A 43 0.08 7.10 8.96
CA ALA A 43 0.41 5.75 8.51
C ALA A 43 1.66 5.72 7.63
N VAL A 44 1.72 6.60 6.64
CA VAL A 44 2.85 6.67 5.71
C VAL A 44 4.09 7.21 6.42
N SER A 45 3.94 8.15 7.36
CA SER A 45 5.06 8.66 8.15
C SER A 45 5.70 7.57 9.02
N VAL A 46 4.89 6.75 9.68
CA VAL A 46 5.38 5.62 10.48
C VAL A 46 6.05 4.57 9.59
N LEU A 47 5.43 4.27 8.46
CA LEU A 47 5.98 3.32 7.49
C LEU A 47 7.32 3.81 6.94
N ALA A 48 7.46 5.11 6.69
CA ALA A 48 8.71 5.70 6.22
C ALA A 48 9.84 5.54 7.26
N GLN A 49 9.52 5.62 8.54
CA GLN A 49 10.48 5.42 9.64
C GLN A 49 10.83 3.94 9.83
N ASP A 50 9.82 3.07 9.78
CA ASP A 50 10.00 1.64 10.00
C ASP A 50 10.78 0.96 8.87
N ARG A 51 10.66 1.46 7.67
CA ARG A 51 11.27 0.89 6.45
C ARG A 51 11.03 -0.61 6.33
N PRO A 52 9.77 -1.06 6.40
CA PRO A 52 9.49 -2.49 6.35
C PRO A 52 9.79 -3.05 4.97
N VAL A 53 10.26 -4.28 4.91
CA VAL A 53 10.40 -5.01 3.65
C VAL A 53 9.03 -5.27 3.04
N MET A 54 8.04 -5.55 3.87
CA MET A 54 6.65 -5.71 3.50
C MET A 54 5.76 -4.97 4.49
N GLY A 55 4.78 -4.24 3.98
CA GLY A 55 3.81 -3.55 4.80
C GLY A 55 2.45 -3.52 4.13
N ILE A 56 1.38 -3.53 4.94
CA ILE A 56 0.01 -3.40 4.47
C ILE A 56 -0.49 -2.03 4.93
N VAL A 57 -0.95 -1.21 4.00
CA VAL A 57 -1.55 0.09 4.30
C VAL A 57 -3.05 -0.05 4.06
N SER A 58 -3.82 -0.06 5.15
CA SER A 58 -5.26 -0.28 5.10
C SER A 58 -6.00 1.03 5.34
N GLY A 59 -7.00 1.30 4.52
CA GLY A 59 -7.82 2.49 4.68
C GLY A 59 -9.04 2.49 3.78
N GLN A 60 -9.96 3.38 4.09
CA GLN A 60 -11.19 3.56 3.33
C GLN A 60 -11.09 4.84 2.48
N GLY A 61 -12.18 5.27 1.91
CA GLY A 61 -12.24 6.48 1.11
C GLY A 61 -12.51 6.23 -0.38
N GLY A 62 -12.94 5.01 -0.72
CA GLY A 62 -13.28 4.66 -2.10
C GLY A 62 -12.12 4.81 -3.06
N ALA A 63 -12.42 5.11 -4.32
CA ALA A 63 -11.41 5.27 -5.37
C ALA A 63 -10.44 6.42 -5.09
N THR A 64 -10.95 7.53 -4.55
CA THR A 64 -10.11 8.67 -4.20
C THR A 64 -9.11 8.30 -3.10
N GLY A 65 -9.56 7.63 -2.04
CA GLY A 65 -8.69 7.19 -0.95
C GLY A 65 -7.62 6.20 -1.43
N GLN A 66 -7.97 5.29 -2.32
CA GLN A 66 -7.03 4.35 -2.93
C GLN A 66 -5.93 5.11 -3.70
N ARG A 67 -6.32 6.07 -4.51
CA ARG A 67 -5.38 6.87 -5.29
C ARG A 67 -4.47 7.72 -4.38
N GLU A 68 -5.02 8.30 -3.32
CA GLU A 68 -4.24 9.04 -2.33
C GLU A 68 -3.18 8.15 -1.65
N ARG A 69 -3.56 6.96 -1.23
CA ARG A 69 -2.61 6.01 -0.61
C ARG A 69 -1.47 5.66 -1.55
N VAL A 70 -1.79 5.33 -2.79
CA VAL A 70 -0.77 4.98 -3.79
C VAL A 70 0.15 6.16 -4.05
N ALA A 71 -0.40 7.38 -4.17
CA ALA A 71 0.40 8.57 -4.40
C ALA A 71 1.34 8.89 -3.23
N GLU A 72 0.86 8.79 -1.98
CA GLU A 72 1.71 9.01 -0.82
C GLU A 72 2.84 7.98 -0.73
N LEU A 73 2.53 6.71 -0.95
CA LEU A 73 3.52 5.64 -0.93
C LEU A 73 4.57 5.82 -2.03
N THR A 74 4.15 6.25 -3.21
CA THR A 74 5.04 6.54 -4.33
C THR A 74 6.01 7.68 -3.96
N LEU A 75 5.48 8.78 -3.44
CA LEU A 75 6.31 9.91 -3.02
C LEU A 75 7.30 9.51 -1.91
N MET A 76 6.84 8.74 -0.94
CA MET A 76 7.70 8.25 0.14
C MET A 76 8.88 7.44 -0.41
N ALA A 77 8.62 6.48 -1.29
CA ALA A 77 9.67 5.65 -1.87
C ALA A 77 10.64 6.49 -2.72
N ARG A 78 10.11 7.45 -3.48
CA ARG A 78 10.93 8.35 -4.28
C ARG A 78 11.82 9.24 -3.42
N GLU A 79 11.30 9.80 -2.33
CA GLU A 79 12.10 10.58 -1.40
C GLU A 79 13.24 9.76 -0.80
N GLN A 80 13.04 8.48 -0.60
CA GLN A 80 14.04 7.56 -0.09
C GLN A 80 14.98 7.02 -1.17
N GLY A 81 14.83 7.48 -2.41
CA GLY A 81 15.73 7.15 -3.50
C GLY A 81 15.46 5.84 -4.20
N ARG A 82 14.27 5.27 -4.02
CA ARG A 82 13.91 4.00 -4.66
C ARG A 82 13.01 4.22 -5.86
N ASP A 83 13.22 3.41 -6.88
CA ASP A 83 12.34 3.34 -8.04
C ASP A 83 11.03 2.66 -7.67
N VAL A 84 9.94 3.05 -8.31
CA VAL A 84 8.59 2.59 -7.98
C VAL A 84 7.95 1.91 -9.18
N HIS A 85 7.33 0.78 -8.94
CA HIS A 85 6.43 0.13 -9.87
C HIS A 85 5.07 -0.02 -9.19
N ILE A 86 3.99 0.36 -9.87
CA ILE A 86 2.64 0.30 -9.32
C ILE A 86 1.87 -0.81 -10.03
N LEU A 87 1.30 -1.71 -9.25
CA LEU A 87 0.49 -2.83 -9.74
C LEU A 87 -0.98 -2.54 -9.47
N ALA A 88 -1.77 -2.40 -10.53
CA ALA A 88 -3.21 -2.19 -10.42
C ALA A 88 -3.96 -3.51 -10.43
N ALA A 89 -5.09 -3.55 -9.74
CA ALA A 89 -5.91 -4.77 -9.63
C ALA A 89 -6.61 -5.14 -10.94
N ASP A 90 -6.97 -4.13 -11.74
CA ASP A 90 -7.66 -4.31 -13.01
C ASP A 90 -7.37 -3.13 -13.95
N ASN A 91 -7.87 -3.21 -15.18
CA ASN A 91 -7.63 -2.18 -16.19
C ASN A 91 -8.23 -0.83 -15.79
N ARG A 92 -9.39 -0.84 -15.16
CA ARG A 92 -10.05 0.39 -14.72
C ARG A 92 -9.24 1.12 -13.66
N SER A 93 -8.73 0.39 -12.68
CA SER A 93 -7.86 0.94 -11.64
C SER A 93 -6.53 1.43 -12.24
N ARG A 94 -5.98 0.70 -13.19
CA ARG A 94 -4.76 1.10 -13.89
C ARG A 94 -4.94 2.44 -14.59
N ASP A 95 -6.01 2.61 -15.35
CA ASP A 95 -6.29 3.85 -16.08
C ASP A 95 -6.55 5.00 -15.11
N PHE A 96 -7.24 4.73 -14.02
CA PHE A 96 -7.53 5.73 -12.98
C PHE A 96 -6.25 6.23 -12.30
N LEU A 97 -5.33 5.32 -11.96
CA LEU A 97 -4.05 5.69 -11.37
C LEU A 97 -3.14 6.39 -12.37
N ALA A 98 -3.09 5.91 -13.61
CA ALA A 98 -2.26 6.51 -14.65
C ALA A 98 -2.69 7.95 -14.99
N GLY A 99 -3.95 8.29 -14.74
CA GLY A 99 -4.47 9.64 -14.94
C GLY A 99 -4.13 10.64 -13.83
N ASP A 100 -3.54 10.20 -12.73
CA ASP A 100 -3.17 11.09 -11.62
C ASP A 100 -1.84 11.80 -11.93
N VAL A 101 -1.86 13.13 -11.86
CA VAL A 101 -0.66 13.94 -12.16
C VAL A 101 0.49 13.67 -11.20
N ARG A 102 0.20 13.24 -9.97
CA ARG A 102 1.23 12.90 -8.98
C ARG A 102 1.96 11.61 -9.33
N LEU A 103 1.33 10.77 -10.15
CA LEU A 103 1.89 9.51 -10.62
C LEU A 103 2.41 9.62 -12.07
N ALA A 104 2.47 10.83 -12.61
CA ALA A 104 3.00 11.06 -13.96
C ALA A 104 4.46 10.61 -14.03
N GLY A 105 4.78 9.82 -15.04
CA GLY A 105 6.09 9.22 -15.20
C GLY A 105 6.30 7.91 -14.45
N GLU A 106 5.36 7.49 -13.59
CA GLU A 106 5.43 6.20 -12.93
C GLU A 106 4.88 5.08 -13.81
N THR A 107 5.44 3.89 -13.65
CA THR A 107 4.97 2.71 -14.39
C THR A 107 3.81 2.08 -13.63
N VAL A 108 2.64 2.02 -14.26
CA VAL A 108 1.43 1.38 -13.71
C VAL A 108 1.06 0.22 -14.64
N THR A 109 1.05 -0.99 -14.10
CA THR A 109 0.72 -2.21 -14.88
C THR A 109 -0.37 -3.02 -14.18
N GLY A 110 -0.84 -4.06 -14.86
CA GLY A 110 -1.76 -5.04 -14.30
C GLY A 110 -1.04 -6.24 -13.72
N LYS A 111 -1.81 -7.21 -13.24
CA LYS A 111 -1.30 -8.40 -12.54
C LYS A 111 -0.41 -9.29 -13.41
N SER A 112 -0.52 -9.22 -14.73
CA SER A 112 0.36 -9.96 -15.64
C SER A 112 1.84 -9.65 -15.44
N ALA A 113 2.15 -8.47 -14.95
CA ALA A 113 3.53 -8.07 -14.66
C ALA A 113 4.18 -8.90 -13.55
N LEU A 114 3.39 -9.57 -12.71
CA LEU A 114 3.90 -10.51 -11.71
C LEU A 114 4.49 -11.76 -12.35
N GLN A 115 3.88 -12.25 -13.43
CA GLN A 115 4.32 -13.46 -14.11
C GLN A 115 5.47 -13.19 -15.06
N ASP A 116 5.44 -12.07 -15.78
CA ASP A 116 6.50 -11.75 -16.72
C ASP A 116 7.72 -11.07 -16.06
N GLY A 117 7.64 -10.79 -14.77
CA GLY A 117 8.75 -10.24 -13.98
C GLY A 117 8.94 -8.73 -14.13
N THR A 118 8.17 -8.05 -14.95
CA THR A 118 8.34 -6.59 -15.19
C THR A 118 7.96 -5.75 -13.98
N ALA A 119 7.18 -6.30 -13.03
CA ALA A 119 6.82 -5.61 -11.80
C ALA A 119 8.00 -5.42 -10.84
N PHE A 120 9.08 -6.17 -11.01
CA PHE A 120 10.17 -6.23 -10.04
C PHE A 120 11.39 -5.43 -10.50
N ILE A 121 11.53 -4.22 -9.98
CA ILE A 121 12.71 -3.38 -10.21
C ILE A 121 13.72 -3.69 -9.10
N PRO A 122 14.91 -4.20 -9.40
CA PRO A 122 15.87 -4.58 -8.36
C PRO A 122 16.16 -3.42 -7.39
N GLY A 123 15.99 -3.69 -6.10
CA GLY A 123 16.18 -2.69 -5.05
C GLY A 123 15.09 -1.62 -4.97
N GLY A 124 14.05 -1.71 -5.80
CA GLY A 124 12.95 -0.75 -5.83
C GLY A 124 11.81 -1.10 -4.88
N THR A 125 10.71 -0.39 -5.08
CA THR A 125 9.47 -0.58 -4.32
C THR A 125 8.33 -0.94 -5.27
N LEU A 126 7.62 -2.00 -4.94
CA LEU A 126 6.40 -2.41 -5.64
C LEU A 126 5.20 -2.03 -4.77
N ILE A 127 4.34 -1.17 -5.30
CA ILE A 127 3.11 -0.75 -4.64
C ILE A 127 1.95 -1.48 -5.30
N VAL A 128 1.21 -2.25 -4.51
CA VAL A 128 0.07 -3.04 -5.00
C VAL A 128 -1.23 -2.36 -4.59
N ASP A 129 -1.98 -1.86 -5.56
CA ASP A 129 -3.29 -1.26 -5.32
C ASP A 129 -4.35 -2.36 -5.18
N GLN A 130 -5.27 -2.18 -4.23
CA GLN A 130 -6.34 -3.13 -3.95
C GLN A 130 -5.80 -4.55 -3.75
N ALA A 131 -4.84 -4.69 -2.86
CA ALA A 131 -4.16 -5.96 -2.61
C ALA A 131 -5.09 -7.06 -2.10
N GLU A 132 -6.27 -6.70 -1.56
CA GLU A 132 -7.31 -7.67 -1.18
C GLU A 132 -7.84 -8.48 -2.37
N LYS A 133 -7.60 -8.02 -3.58
CA LYS A 133 -8.01 -8.72 -4.81
C LYS A 133 -6.96 -9.72 -5.33
N LEU A 134 -5.81 -9.81 -4.66
CA LEU A 134 -4.80 -10.81 -5.03
C LEU A 134 -5.23 -12.21 -4.60
N SER A 135 -5.08 -13.17 -5.53
CA SER A 135 -5.20 -14.59 -5.19
C SER A 135 -3.96 -15.06 -4.44
N LEU A 136 -4.04 -16.23 -3.81
CA LEU A 136 -2.89 -16.85 -3.16
C LEU A 136 -1.76 -17.13 -4.17
N LYS A 137 -2.10 -17.61 -5.37
CA LYS A 137 -1.12 -17.88 -6.42
C LYS A 137 -0.44 -16.62 -6.93
N GLU A 138 -1.21 -15.55 -7.10
CA GLU A 138 -0.66 -14.24 -7.47
C GLU A 138 0.28 -13.72 -6.38
N THR A 139 -0.09 -13.92 -5.13
CA THR A 139 0.73 -13.54 -3.98
C THR A 139 2.03 -14.35 -3.92
N ILE A 140 1.99 -15.63 -4.25
CA ILE A 140 3.20 -16.46 -4.34
C ILE A 140 4.15 -15.89 -5.40
N SER A 141 3.63 -15.56 -6.58
CA SER A 141 4.43 -14.96 -7.65
C SER A 141 5.03 -13.62 -7.22
N LEU A 142 4.24 -12.81 -6.51
CA LEU A 142 4.67 -11.52 -5.96
C LEU A 142 5.84 -11.70 -4.98
N LEU A 143 5.71 -12.60 -4.03
CA LEU A 143 6.72 -12.83 -3.00
C LEU A 143 8.00 -13.44 -3.58
N ASP A 144 7.86 -14.38 -4.49
CA ASP A 144 9.01 -14.99 -5.16
C ASP A 144 9.81 -13.95 -5.94
N GLY A 145 9.13 -13.11 -6.73
CA GLY A 145 9.78 -12.03 -7.46
C GLY A 145 10.42 -11.00 -6.56
N ALA A 146 9.73 -10.61 -5.48
CA ALA A 146 10.26 -9.66 -4.51
C ALA A 146 11.53 -10.18 -3.83
N MET A 147 11.56 -11.48 -3.52
CA MET A 147 12.73 -12.11 -2.90
C MET A 147 13.91 -12.14 -3.87
N ARG A 148 13.68 -12.51 -5.12
CA ARG A 148 14.73 -12.62 -6.14
C ARG A 148 15.39 -11.28 -6.48
N HIS A 149 14.62 -10.19 -6.42
CA HIS A 149 15.07 -8.87 -6.86
C HIS A 149 15.25 -7.88 -5.70
N ASN A 150 15.10 -8.30 -4.47
CA ASN A 150 15.21 -7.46 -3.28
C ASN A 150 14.29 -6.24 -3.37
N VAL A 151 13.00 -6.48 -3.61
CA VAL A 151 11.99 -5.44 -3.79
C VAL A 151 11.20 -5.26 -2.49
N GLN A 152 11.01 -4.01 -2.07
CA GLN A 152 10.08 -3.67 -1.00
C GLN A 152 8.66 -3.79 -1.52
N VAL A 153 7.78 -4.46 -0.77
CA VAL A 153 6.38 -4.66 -1.17
C VAL A 153 5.46 -3.89 -0.22
N LEU A 154 4.72 -2.94 -0.76
CA LEU A 154 3.73 -2.15 -0.05
C LEU A 154 2.36 -2.45 -0.62
N LEU A 155 1.50 -3.02 0.22
CA LEU A 155 0.18 -3.52 -0.17
C LEU A 155 -0.89 -2.55 0.30
N SER A 156 -1.59 -1.92 -0.62
CA SER A 156 -2.71 -1.03 -0.30
C SER A 156 -4.00 -1.84 -0.24
N ASP A 157 -4.63 -1.85 0.93
CA ASP A 157 -5.88 -2.55 1.21
C ASP A 157 -7.00 -1.51 1.31
N SER A 158 -8.06 -1.69 0.54
CA SER A 158 -9.20 -0.76 0.52
C SER A 158 -10.12 -0.91 1.74
N GLY A 159 -9.86 -1.85 2.62
CA GLY A 159 -10.69 -2.11 3.78
C GLY A 159 -11.96 -2.89 3.48
N LYS A 160 -12.19 -3.29 2.23
CA LYS A 160 -13.29 -4.17 1.89
C LYS A 160 -13.01 -5.56 2.45
N ARG A 161 -14.04 -6.19 3.01
CA ARG A 161 -13.88 -7.54 3.57
C ARG A 161 -13.46 -8.52 2.48
N SER A 162 -12.28 -9.07 2.64
CA SER A 162 -11.88 -10.28 1.92
C SER A 162 -12.34 -11.50 2.71
N GLY A 163 -12.68 -12.57 2.02
CA GLY A 163 -13.10 -13.83 2.67
C GLY A 163 -12.02 -14.41 3.58
N THR A 164 -12.42 -15.34 4.42
CA THR A 164 -11.48 -16.11 5.25
C THR A 164 -10.49 -16.85 4.36
N GLY A 165 -9.21 -16.83 4.74
CA GLY A 165 -8.13 -17.46 3.95
C GLY A 165 -7.63 -16.60 2.79
N SER A 166 -7.93 -15.29 2.80
CA SER A 166 -7.39 -14.37 1.80
C SER A 166 -5.88 -14.20 1.97
N ALA A 167 -5.21 -13.83 0.88
CA ALA A 167 -3.78 -13.58 0.90
C ALA A 167 -3.37 -12.57 1.98
N LEU A 168 -4.13 -11.49 2.14
CA LEU A 168 -3.84 -10.48 3.16
C LEU A 168 -3.92 -11.04 4.58
N THR A 169 -4.91 -11.88 4.86
CA THR A 169 -5.04 -12.53 6.17
C THR A 169 -3.82 -13.40 6.47
N VAL A 170 -3.38 -14.19 5.50
CA VAL A 170 -2.21 -15.04 5.65
C VAL A 170 -0.95 -14.20 5.88
N LEU A 171 -0.80 -13.09 5.16
CA LEU A 171 0.33 -12.18 5.34
C LEU A 171 0.35 -11.55 6.72
N LYS A 172 -0.80 -11.11 7.23
CA LYS A 172 -0.92 -10.58 8.59
C LYS A 172 -0.54 -11.63 9.63
N ASP A 173 -0.99 -12.86 9.44
CA ASP A 173 -0.66 -13.98 10.31
C ASP A 173 0.84 -14.34 10.27
N SER A 174 1.53 -14.03 9.19
CA SER A 174 2.97 -14.27 9.05
C SER A 174 3.85 -13.12 9.57
N GLY A 175 3.24 -12.11 10.20
CA GLY A 175 3.97 -11.02 10.84
C GLY A 175 4.10 -9.74 10.03
N VAL A 176 3.42 -9.62 8.90
CA VAL A 176 3.41 -8.38 8.11
C VAL A 176 2.57 -7.34 8.85
N ASN A 177 3.16 -6.19 9.14
CA ASN A 177 2.49 -5.12 9.87
C ASN A 177 1.48 -4.39 9.01
N THR A 178 0.37 -3.98 9.65
CA THR A 178 -0.67 -3.17 9.02
C THR A 178 -0.60 -1.75 9.56
N TYR A 179 -0.60 -0.79 8.64
CA TYR A 179 -0.61 0.64 8.94
C TYR A 179 -1.98 1.20 8.56
N ARG A 180 -2.65 1.85 9.49
CA ARG A 180 -3.99 2.40 9.26
C ARG A 180 -3.90 3.80 8.65
N TRP A 181 -4.30 3.91 7.40
CA TRP A 181 -4.36 5.17 6.67
C TRP A 181 -5.71 5.83 6.90
N GLN A 182 -5.70 7.08 7.33
CA GLN A 182 -6.92 7.86 7.59
C GLN A 182 -7.05 9.10 6.70
N GLY A 183 -6.21 9.18 5.67
CA GLY A 183 -6.10 10.38 4.86
C GLY A 183 -5.14 11.40 5.49
N GLY A 184 -4.51 12.22 4.64
CA GLY A 184 -3.57 13.24 5.08
C GLY A 184 -4.24 14.37 5.86
N HIS A 185 -5.49 14.65 5.54
CA HIS A 185 -6.29 15.69 6.18
C HIS A 185 -7.73 15.22 6.31
N GLN A 186 -8.30 15.37 7.52
CA GLN A 186 -9.74 15.28 7.69
C GLN A 186 -10.38 16.50 7.03
N THR A 187 -11.27 16.25 6.09
CA THR A 187 -12.00 17.33 5.44
C THR A 187 -13.17 17.77 6.30
N THR A 188 -13.64 19.01 6.10
CA THR A 188 -14.85 19.51 6.75
C THR A 188 -16.05 18.60 6.47
N ALA A 189 -16.10 18.02 5.27
CA ALA A 189 -17.17 17.10 4.89
C ALA A 189 -17.16 15.81 5.74
N ASP A 190 -15.97 15.25 6.05
CA ASP A 190 -15.86 14.07 6.90
C ASP A 190 -16.34 14.37 8.32
N ILE A 191 -16.01 15.53 8.85
CA ILE A 191 -16.44 15.98 10.19
C ILE A 191 -17.96 16.19 10.21
N ILE A 192 -18.51 16.80 9.18
CA ILE A 192 -19.95 17.07 9.07
C ILE A 192 -20.77 15.78 8.99
N SER A 193 -20.20 14.71 8.45
CA SER A 193 -20.88 13.41 8.34
C SER A 193 -20.98 12.64 9.66
N GLU A 194 -20.38 13.12 10.76
CA GLU A 194 -20.50 12.46 12.04
C GLU A 194 -21.94 12.49 12.58
N PRO A 195 -22.44 11.37 13.13
CA PRO A 195 -23.81 11.28 13.62
C PRO A 195 -24.05 12.09 14.89
N ASP A 196 -23.03 12.35 15.70
CA ASP A 196 -23.13 13.11 16.93
C ASP A 196 -22.80 14.58 16.66
N LYS A 197 -23.79 15.46 16.83
CA LYS A 197 -23.62 16.90 16.61
C LYS A 197 -22.62 17.52 17.58
N GLY A 198 -22.60 17.08 18.83
CA GLY A 198 -21.69 17.61 19.83
C GLY A 198 -20.24 17.28 19.49
N ALA A 199 -19.95 16.03 19.17
CA ALA A 199 -18.63 15.59 18.74
C ALA A 199 -18.21 16.31 17.46
N ARG A 200 -19.12 16.47 16.52
CA ARG A 200 -18.87 17.18 15.26
C ARG A 200 -18.42 18.62 15.49
N TYR A 201 -19.13 19.37 16.33
CA TYR A 201 -18.76 20.76 16.62
C TYR A 201 -17.44 20.85 17.36
N SER A 202 -17.20 19.97 18.31
CA SER A 202 -15.92 19.91 19.03
C SER A 202 -14.73 19.68 18.09
N ARG A 203 -14.88 18.77 17.14
CA ARG A 203 -13.83 18.48 16.15
C ARG A 203 -13.60 19.65 15.20
N LEU A 204 -14.67 20.30 14.74
CA LEU A 204 -14.54 21.50 13.90
C LEU A 204 -13.79 22.60 14.62
N ALA A 205 -14.12 22.85 15.90
CA ALA A 205 -13.42 23.85 16.70
C ALA A 205 -11.93 23.52 16.86
N GLN A 206 -11.60 22.26 17.11
CA GLN A 206 -10.21 21.81 17.23
C GLN A 206 -9.45 21.96 15.92
N GLU A 207 -10.07 21.60 14.81
CA GLU A 207 -9.44 21.69 13.49
C GLU A 207 -9.17 23.15 13.10
N PHE A 208 -10.11 24.07 13.36
CA PHE A 208 -9.89 25.49 13.11
C PHE A 208 -8.78 26.05 14.01
N ALA A 209 -8.73 25.65 15.27
CA ALA A 209 -7.67 26.08 16.19
C ALA A 209 -6.29 25.62 15.70
N VAL A 210 -6.18 24.41 15.16
CA VAL A 210 -4.92 23.89 14.60
C VAL A 210 -4.56 24.60 13.31
N SER A 211 -5.52 24.88 12.43
CA SER A 211 -5.22 25.53 11.15
C SER A 211 -4.85 27.01 11.27
N VAL A 212 -5.22 27.68 12.36
CA VAL A 212 -4.87 29.08 12.62
C VAL A 212 -3.44 29.21 13.20
N ARG A 213 -2.90 28.14 13.73
CA ARG A 213 -1.55 28.13 14.26
C ARG A 213 -0.52 27.92 13.15
#